data_5e8e3f072e711cf83690f6332452abc3
#
_entry.id   5e8e3f072e711cf83690f6332452abc3
#
_cell.length_a   1.000
_cell.length_b   1.000
_cell.length_c   1.000
_cell.angle_alpha   90.00
_cell.angle_beta   90.00
_cell.angle_gamma   90.00
#
_symmetry.space_group_name_H-M   'P 1'
#
loop_
_entity.id
_entity.type
_entity.pdbx_description
1 polymer ?
#
loop_
_entity_poly.entity_id
_entity_poly.type
_entity_poly.pdbx_seq_one_letter_code
_entity_poly.pdbx_strand_id
1 'polypeptide(L)'
;MKLHKVKHLLPISAATITLVSNQGTADAATVYTVKKNDTLGDISIHYGVSVQAIKQANHKTNDRIYIGEQLTIPVSPSSSESTQQKDVAASNHSAQIVYQVQRGDTLEAIAKRYNVSIQSIRQANNTNGDRIYAGQHLIITTGISEQELDLMARLVTAEAGGEPYAGKVAVAKVILNRVDAVGFPNTITDVIYEPIKYGYAFTPVTDGRIDQPATREARMAVEEAISTKGINSDWLYFYNPKTSTDKWITTRQTVAVIGNHVFAK
;
A
#
# COMPACT_ATOMS: atom_id res chain seq x y z
N MET A 1 19.06 -26.34 17.26
CA MET A 1 18.94 -25.20 16.36
C MET A 1 17.99 -25.58 15.23
N LYS A 2 16.69 -25.22 15.33
CA LYS A 2 15.65 -25.60 14.35
C LYS A 2 15.44 -24.44 13.40
N LEU A 3 15.81 -24.61 12.12
CA LEU A 3 15.51 -23.68 11.05
C LEU A 3 14.00 -23.67 10.80
N HIS A 4 13.38 -22.51 10.91
CA HIS A 4 12.02 -22.29 10.43
C HIS A 4 12.06 -22.08 8.92
N LYS A 5 11.44 -22.99 8.20
CA LYS A 5 11.28 -22.91 6.73
C LYS A 5 10.34 -21.75 6.41
N VAL A 6 10.87 -20.77 5.69
CA VAL A 6 10.09 -19.73 5.02
C VAL A 6 9.27 -20.42 3.93
N LYS A 7 7.94 -20.32 4.02
CA LYS A 7 7.04 -20.82 2.97
C LYS A 7 7.18 -19.93 1.73
N HIS A 8 7.72 -20.49 0.67
CA HIS A 8 7.77 -19.88 -0.65
C HIS A 8 6.35 -19.60 -1.14
N LEU A 9 6.06 -18.34 -1.49
CA LEU A 9 4.93 -18.01 -2.35
C LEU A 9 5.18 -18.64 -3.72
N LEU A 10 4.27 -19.50 -4.14
CA LEU A 10 4.28 -20.07 -5.48
C LEU A 10 3.89 -19.01 -6.51
N PRO A 11 4.53 -18.98 -7.70
CA PRO A 11 4.19 -18.02 -8.74
C PRO A 11 2.78 -18.31 -9.28
N ILE A 12 1.96 -17.25 -9.39
CA ILE A 12 0.64 -17.30 -10.01
C ILE A 12 0.84 -17.48 -11.53
N SER A 13 0.47 -18.63 -12.05
CA SER A 13 0.50 -18.94 -13.48
C SER A 13 -0.50 -18.09 -14.28
N ALA A 14 -0.09 -17.73 -15.49
CA ALA A 14 -0.75 -16.85 -16.43
C ALA A 14 -2.27 -17.05 -16.55
N ALA A 15 -3.00 -15.92 -16.49
CA ALA A 15 -4.42 -15.85 -16.81
C ALA A 15 -4.62 -15.94 -18.33
N THR A 16 -5.54 -16.77 -18.76
CA THR A 16 -5.93 -16.87 -20.18
C THR A 16 -6.84 -15.70 -20.52
N ILE A 17 -6.43 -14.85 -21.46
CA ILE A 17 -7.22 -13.72 -21.93
C ILE A 17 -8.16 -14.23 -23.02
N THR A 18 -9.46 -14.23 -22.77
CA THR A 18 -10.48 -14.46 -23.78
C THR A 18 -11.18 -13.13 -24.09
N LEU A 19 -10.97 -12.61 -25.29
CA LEU A 19 -11.65 -11.42 -25.79
C LEU A 19 -13.04 -11.82 -26.29
N VAL A 20 -14.08 -11.35 -25.61
CA VAL A 20 -15.46 -11.41 -26.11
C VAL A 20 -15.82 -10.03 -26.64
N SER A 21 -15.87 -9.87 -27.97
CA SER A 21 -16.30 -8.65 -28.65
C SER A 21 -17.81 -8.57 -28.73
N ASN A 22 -18.43 -7.65 -27.99
CA ASN A 22 -19.80 -7.21 -28.25
C ASN A 22 -19.78 -5.68 -28.46
N GLN A 23 -20.45 -5.19 -29.48
CA GLN A 23 -20.42 -3.79 -29.92
C GLN A 23 -21.12 -2.86 -28.91
N GLY A 24 -20.36 -2.27 -28.07
CA GLY A 24 -20.63 -1.21 -27.11
C GLY A 24 -19.33 -1.03 -26.38
N THR A 25 -18.84 0.19 -26.17
CA THR A 25 -17.55 0.52 -25.57
C THR A 25 -17.08 -0.56 -24.57
N ALA A 26 -16.27 -1.51 -25.07
CA ALA A 26 -15.84 -2.66 -24.29
C ALA A 26 -14.77 -2.20 -23.32
N ASP A 27 -15.15 -1.95 -22.08
CA ASP A 27 -14.20 -1.96 -20.97
C ASP A 27 -13.55 -3.35 -20.97
N ALA A 28 -12.23 -3.39 -21.18
CA ALA A 28 -11.51 -4.65 -21.17
C ALA A 28 -11.67 -5.29 -19.78
N ALA A 29 -12.34 -6.43 -19.70
CA ALA A 29 -12.54 -7.16 -18.47
C ALA A 29 -11.66 -8.42 -18.49
N THR A 30 -10.99 -8.71 -17.37
CA THR A 30 -10.24 -9.95 -17.19
C THR A 30 -11.09 -10.93 -16.37
N VAL A 31 -11.14 -12.20 -16.79
CA VAL A 31 -11.81 -13.24 -16.00
C VAL A 31 -10.79 -13.92 -15.09
N TYR A 32 -11.06 -13.92 -13.79
CA TYR A 32 -10.24 -14.58 -12.79
C TYR A 32 -10.97 -15.79 -12.21
N THR A 33 -10.29 -16.93 -12.12
CA THR A 33 -10.82 -18.13 -11.46
C THR A 33 -10.33 -18.20 -10.03
N VAL A 34 -11.25 -18.17 -9.07
CA VAL A 34 -10.96 -18.19 -7.63
C VAL A 34 -10.24 -19.46 -7.22
N LYS A 35 -9.13 -19.30 -6.51
CA LYS A 35 -8.29 -20.39 -5.98
C LYS A 35 -8.51 -20.57 -4.48
N LYS A 36 -7.92 -21.64 -3.93
CA LYS A 36 -7.94 -21.90 -2.49
C LYS A 36 -7.27 -20.77 -1.73
N ASN A 37 -7.94 -20.28 -0.68
CA ASN A 37 -7.54 -19.17 0.19
C ASN A 37 -7.62 -17.76 -0.44
N ASP A 38 -8.17 -17.60 -1.63
CA ASP A 38 -8.44 -16.28 -2.18
C ASP A 38 -9.55 -15.56 -1.41
N THR A 39 -9.42 -14.25 -1.32
CA THR A 39 -10.48 -13.34 -0.89
C THR A 39 -10.72 -12.28 -1.96
N LEU A 40 -11.92 -11.66 -1.97
CA LEU A 40 -12.15 -10.51 -2.87
C LEU A 40 -11.16 -9.38 -2.60
N GLY A 41 -10.70 -9.23 -1.35
CA GLY A 41 -9.66 -8.27 -0.97
C GLY A 41 -8.34 -8.55 -1.69
N ASP A 42 -7.84 -9.80 -1.62
CA ASP A 42 -6.58 -10.18 -2.28
C ASP A 42 -6.65 -10.03 -3.81
N ILE A 43 -7.81 -10.42 -4.40
CA ILE A 43 -8.05 -10.28 -5.83
C ILE A 43 -8.10 -8.78 -6.21
N SER A 44 -8.75 -7.94 -5.41
CA SER A 44 -8.82 -6.50 -5.64
C SER A 44 -7.44 -5.84 -5.65
N ILE A 45 -6.59 -6.20 -4.69
CA ILE A 45 -5.19 -5.76 -4.62
C ILE A 45 -4.41 -6.24 -5.83
N HIS A 46 -4.55 -7.54 -6.17
CA HIS A 46 -3.82 -8.14 -7.29
C HIS A 46 -4.13 -7.46 -8.64
N TYR A 47 -5.38 -7.07 -8.85
CA TYR A 47 -5.81 -6.44 -10.11
C TYR A 47 -5.88 -4.91 -10.05
N GLY A 48 -5.60 -4.29 -8.90
CA GLY A 48 -5.64 -2.84 -8.74
C GLY A 48 -7.04 -2.24 -8.94
N VAL A 49 -8.08 -2.97 -8.51
CA VAL A 49 -9.49 -2.57 -8.60
C VAL A 49 -10.14 -2.67 -7.22
N SER A 50 -11.15 -1.86 -6.93
CA SER A 50 -11.82 -1.96 -5.63
C SER A 50 -12.64 -3.25 -5.51
N VAL A 51 -12.78 -3.79 -4.29
CA VAL A 51 -13.69 -4.91 -3.98
C VAL A 51 -15.11 -4.60 -4.48
N GLN A 52 -15.54 -3.35 -4.31
CA GLN A 52 -16.85 -2.91 -4.77
C GLN A 52 -16.99 -2.98 -6.29
N ALA A 53 -15.96 -2.60 -7.05
CA ALA A 53 -15.96 -2.73 -8.50
C ALA A 53 -16.04 -4.19 -8.95
N ILE A 54 -15.30 -5.11 -8.29
CA ILE A 54 -15.40 -6.54 -8.54
C ILE A 54 -16.82 -7.03 -8.24
N LYS A 55 -17.40 -6.65 -7.10
CA LYS A 55 -18.78 -7.04 -6.72
C LYS A 55 -19.80 -6.54 -7.74
N GLN A 56 -19.71 -5.30 -8.17
CA GLN A 56 -20.61 -4.72 -9.18
C GLN A 56 -20.50 -5.46 -10.52
N ALA A 57 -19.29 -5.71 -11.00
CA ALA A 57 -19.06 -6.42 -12.25
C ALA A 57 -19.57 -7.88 -12.22
N ASN A 58 -19.72 -8.46 -11.02
CA ASN A 58 -20.18 -9.84 -10.82
C ASN A 58 -21.57 -9.95 -10.16
N HIS A 59 -22.30 -8.85 -10.05
CA HIS A 59 -23.62 -8.78 -9.40
C HIS A 59 -23.66 -9.39 -7.99
N LYS A 60 -22.55 -9.28 -7.24
CA LYS A 60 -22.43 -9.84 -5.89
C LYS A 60 -22.92 -8.83 -4.84
N THR A 61 -23.75 -9.31 -3.92
CA THR A 61 -24.24 -8.51 -2.79
C THR A 61 -23.43 -8.70 -1.51
N ASN A 62 -22.58 -9.73 -1.46
CA ASN A 62 -21.70 -10.05 -0.34
C ASN A 62 -20.29 -10.39 -0.82
N ASP A 63 -19.35 -10.63 0.11
CA ASP A 63 -17.94 -10.85 -0.19
C ASP A 63 -17.58 -12.35 -0.35
N ARG A 64 -18.58 -13.24 -0.31
CA ARG A 64 -18.32 -14.68 -0.46
C ARG A 64 -17.93 -15.02 -1.89
N ILE A 65 -16.83 -15.76 -2.02
CA ILE A 65 -16.36 -16.36 -3.25
C ILE A 65 -16.06 -17.85 -3.01
N TYR A 66 -16.15 -18.65 -4.05
CA TYR A 66 -15.96 -20.09 -3.96
C TYR A 66 -14.83 -20.52 -4.89
N ILE A 67 -14.06 -21.53 -4.46
CA ILE A 67 -13.00 -22.11 -5.31
C ILE A 67 -13.60 -22.56 -6.65
N GLY A 68 -12.96 -22.12 -7.75
CA GLY A 68 -13.43 -22.36 -9.11
C GLY A 68 -14.45 -21.35 -9.62
N GLU A 69 -14.95 -20.44 -8.79
CA GLU A 69 -15.81 -19.34 -9.25
C GLU A 69 -15.05 -18.43 -10.22
N GLN A 70 -15.70 -18.06 -11.32
CA GLN A 70 -15.15 -17.10 -12.28
C GLN A 70 -15.63 -15.69 -11.93
N LEU A 71 -14.70 -14.80 -11.73
CA LEU A 71 -14.97 -13.39 -11.45
C LEU A 71 -14.54 -12.53 -12.64
N THR A 72 -15.44 -11.72 -13.13
CA THR A 72 -15.14 -10.63 -14.05
C THR A 72 -14.44 -9.51 -13.26
N ILE A 73 -13.19 -9.24 -13.60
CA ILE A 73 -12.42 -8.17 -13.01
C ILE A 73 -12.46 -6.98 -13.96
N PRO A 74 -13.11 -5.86 -13.59
CA PRO A 74 -13.10 -4.67 -14.42
C PRO A 74 -11.68 -4.10 -14.43
N VAL A 75 -11.02 -4.09 -15.58
CA VAL A 75 -9.75 -3.40 -15.73
C VAL A 75 -10.05 -1.96 -16.11
N SER A 76 -9.68 -1.01 -15.27
CA SER A 76 -9.63 0.39 -15.70
C SER A 76 -8.65 0.49 -16.86
N PRO A 77 -9.02 1.11 -17.99
CA PRO A 77 -8.09 1.28 -19.07
C PRO A 77 -6.88 2.05 -18.53
N SER A 78 -5.71 1.43 -18.61
CA SER A 78 -4.43 2.11 -18.41
C SER A 78 -4.44 3.32 -19.36
N SER A 79 -4.41 4.52 -18.79
CA SER A 79 -4.35 5.76 -19.54
C SER A 79 -3.08 5.81 -20.37
N SER A 80 -3.19 5.39 -21.64
CA SER A 80 -2.33 5.87 -22.68
C SER A 80 -3.00 7.10 -23.29
N GLU A 81 -2.32 8.23 -23.14
CA GLU A 81 -2.43 9.47 -23.89
C GLU A 81 -3.84 9.98 -24.27
N SER A 82 -4.27 11.01 -23.57
CA SER A 82 -4.78 12.19 -24.29
C SER A 82 -4.69 13.44 -23.40
N THR A 83 -3.88 14.36 -23.86
CA THR A 83 -3.82 15.77 -23.50
C THR A 83 -5.21 16.39 -23.50
N GLN A 84 -5.76 16.65 -22.34
CA GLN A 84 -6.69 17.77 -22.17
C GLN A 84 -6.65 18.22 -20.70
N GLN A 85 -5.98 19.33 -20.52
CA GLN A 85 -6.00 20.18 -19.37
C GLN A 85 -7.45 20.60 -19.10
N LYS A 86 -8.04 20.07 -18.05
CA LYS A 86 -9.28 20.61 -17.50
C LYS A 86 -9.10 20.62 -15.98
N ASP A 87 -9.21 21.84 -15.44
CA ASP A 87 -9.14 22.14 -14.02
C ASP A 87 -9.95 21.13 -13.20
N VAL A 88 -9.25 20.17 -12.59
CA VAL A 88 -9.86 19.28 -11.62
C VAL A 88 -9.57 19.92 -10.27
N ALA A 89 -10.60 20.55 -9.70
CA ALA A 89 -10.62 20.85 -8.28
C ALA A 89 -10.16 19.59 -7.54
N ALA A 90 -9.09 19.72 -6.74
CA ALA A 90 -8.48 18.63 -6.00
C ALA A 90 -9.54 17.93 -5.15
N SER A 91 -10.02 16.80 -5.62
CA SER A 91 -10.87 15.91 -4.84
C SER A 91 -9.99 15.30 -3.75
N ASN A 92 -10.06 15.82 -2.54
CA ASN A 92 -9.44 15.26 -1.35
C ASN A 92 -10.11 13.93 -0.99
N HIS A 93 -9.96 12.92 -1.83
CA HIS A 93 -10.39 11.57 -1.50
C HIS A 93 -9.33 10.96 -0.59
N SER A 94 -9.74 10.62 0.62
CA SER A 94 -8.89 9.88 1.57
C SER A 94 -8.67 8.46 1.05
N ALA A 95 -7.44 7.99 1.08
CA ALA A 95 -7.09 6.64 0.69
C ALA A 95 -7.81 5.61 1.57
N GLN A 96 -8.30 4.55 0.95
CA GLN A 96 -8.91 3.41 1.63
C GLN A 96 -7.95 2.23 1.59
N ILE A 97 -7.73 1.60 2.74
CA ILE A 97 -6.96 0.37 2.85
C ILE A 97 -7.83 -0.77 3.35
N VAL A 98 -7.46 -1.99 3.03
CA VAL A 98 -8.06 -3.20 3.59
C VAL A 98 -7.16 -3.72 4.71
N TYR A 99 -7.66 -3.69 5.94
CA TYR A 99 -6.97 -4.20 7.11
C TYR A 99 -7.48 -5.58 7.49
N GLN A 100 -6.61 -6.58 7.62
CA GLN A 100 -6.98 -7.89 8.16
C GLN A 100 -6.85 -7.89 9.68
N VAL A 101 -7.98 -8.08 10.37
CA VAL A 101 -8.06 -8.12 11.83
C VAL A 101 -7.18 -9.24 12.38
N GLN A 102 -6.29 -8.89 13.29
CA GLN A 102 -5.41 -9.81 13.98
C GLN A 102 -6.05 -10.30 15.29
N ARG A 103 -5.57 -11.45 15.80
CA ARG A 103 -6.03 -11.95 17.09
C ARG A 103 -5.67 -10.97 18.21
N GLY A 104 -6.67 -10.53 18.97
CA GLY A 104 -6.52 -9.54 20.05
C GLY A 104 -6.77 -8.09 19.63
N ASP A 105 -7.05 -7.83 18.33
CA ASP A 105 -7.46 -6.49 17.91
C ASP A 105 -8.84 -6.11 18.46
N THR A 106 -8.99 -4.81 18.70
CA THR A 106 -10.27 -4.15 18.95
C THR A 106 -10.47 -3.01 17.97
N LEU A 107 -11.71 -2.64 17.69
CA LEU A 107 -11.98 -1.46 16.84
C LEU A 107 -11.33 -0.19 17.37
N GLU A 108 -11.26 -0.05 18.69
CA GLU A 108 -10.60 1.09 19.34
C GLU A 108 -9.09 1.11 19.06
N ALA A 109 -8.41 -0.04 19.22
CA ALA A 109 -6.98 -0.16 18.93
C ALA A 109 -6.66 0.10 17.46
N ILE A 110 -7.51 -0.40 16.54
CA ILE A 110 -7.40 -0.16 15.10
C ILE A 110 -7.63 1.32 14.79
N ALA A 111 -8.71 1.91 15.31
CA ALA A 111 -9.02 3.33 15.11
C ALA A 111 -7.87 4.24 15.56
N LYS A 112 -7.30 3.96 16.74
CA LYS A 112 -6.12 4.68 17.25
C LYS A 112 -4.90 4.49 16.36
N ARG A 113 -4.62 3.27 15.89
CA ARG A 113 -3.48 2.95 15.01
C ARG A 113 -3.51 3.75 13.72
N TYR A 114 -4.68 3.90 13.11
CA TYR A 114 -4.86 4.61 11.85
C TYR A 114 -5.27 6.08 11.98
N ASN A 115 -5.36 6.57 13.22
CA ASN A 115 -5.83 7.93 13.53
C ASN A 115 -7.19 8.26 12.88
N VAL A 116 -8.12 7.32 12.97
CA VAL A 116 -9.49 7.45 12.46
C VAL A 116 -10.51 7.22 13.58
N SER A 117 -11.73 7.66 13.40
CA SER A 117 -12.79 7.38 14.37
C SER A 117 -13.33 5.94 14.22
N ILE A 118 -13.77 5.33 15.34
CA ILE A 118 -14.48 4.04 15.29
C ILE A 118 -15.73 4.16 14.39
N GLN A 119 -16.40 5.32 14.42
CA GLN A 119 -17.56 5.61 13.59
C GLN A 119 -17.22 5.56 12.09
N SER A 120 -16.07 6.10 11.67
CA SER A 120 -15.59 6.04 10.29
C SER A 120 -15.34 4.59 9.85
N ILE A 121 -14.72 3.76 10.71
CA ILE A 121 -14.53 2.33 10.42
C ILE A 121 -15.89 1.63 10.28
N ARG A 122 -16.84 1.88 11.19
CA ARG A 122 -18.18 1.28 11.10
C ARG A 122 -18.90 1.67 9.81
N GLN A 123 -18.87 2.94 9.44
CA GLN A 123 -19.50 3.45 8.22
C GLN A 123 -18.90 2.80 6.96
N ALA A 124 -17.57 2.74 6.88
CA ALA A 124 -16.87 2.14 5.74
C ALA A 124 -17.19 0.63 5.59
N ASN A 125 -17.54 -0.05 6.70
CA ASN A 125 -17.78 -1.50 6.71
C ASN A 125 -19.29 -1.86 6.86
N ASN A 126 -20.19 -0.89 6.84
CA ASN A 126 -21.63 -1.12 7.01
C ASN A 126 -21.95 -1.93 8.27
N THR A 127 -21.27 -1.67 9.39
CA THR A 127 -21.49 -2.35 10.66
C THR A 127 -21.94 -1.38 11.74
N ASN A 128 -22.87 -1.83 12.60
CA ASN A 128 -23.38 -1.04 13.71
C ASN A 128 -22.79 -1.42 15.07
N GLY A 129 -21.95 -2.49 15.10
CA GLY A 129 -21.37 -3.02 16.34
C GLY A 129 -19.85 -2.92 16.36
N ASP A 130 -19.27 -3.17 17.56
CA ASP A 130 -17.81 -3.17 17.78
C ASP A 130 -17.19 -4.57 17.67
N ARG A 131 -18.02 -5.59 17.44
CA ARG A 131 -17.52 -6.97 17.37
C ARG A 131 -16.82 -7.18 16.04
N ILE A 132 -15.54 -7.52 16.12
CA ILE A 132 -14.70 -7.90 14.99
C ILE A 132 -14.09 -9.29 15.27
N TYR A 133 -13.69 -9.98 14.22
CA TYR A 133 -13.15 -11.35 14.32
C TYR A 133 -11.79 -11.42 13.65
N ALA A 134 -10.87 -12.18 14.25
CA ALA A 134 -9.56 -12.44 13.63
C ALA A 134 -9.74 -13.05 12.23
N GLY A 135 -9.00 -12.50 11.26
CA GLY A 135 -9.12 -12.83 9.84
C GLY A 135 -10.18 -12.02 9.09
N GLN A 136 -11.03 -11.24 9.77
CA GLN A 136 -11.98 -10.34 9.12
C GLN A 136 -11.22 -9.22 8.40
N HIS A 137 -11.69 -8.83 7.21
CA HIS A 137 -11.18 -7.66 6.49
C HIS A 137 -12.03 -6.44 6.83
N LEU A 138 -11.38 -5.35 7.20
CA LEU A 138 -12.00 -4.05 7.45
C LEU A 138 -11.48 -3.02 6.45
N ILE A 139 -12.38 -2.29 5.83
CA ILE A 139 -12.07 -1.09 5.07
C ILE A 139 -11.79 0.04 6.05
N ILE A 140 -10.59 0.60 5.99
CA ILE A 140 -10.19 1.76 6.78
C ILE A 140 -10.00 2.93 5.82
N THR A 141 -10.84 3.95 5.93
CA THR A 141 -10.64 5.23 5.24
C THR A 141 -9.61 6.02 6.04
N THR A 142 -8.37 6.04 5.56
CA THR A 142 -7.25 6.70 6.24
C THR A 142 -7.36 8.22 6.08
N GLY A 143 -6.66 8.97 6.94
CA GLY A 143 -6.48 10.42 6.74
C GLY A 143 -5.46 10.77 5.65
N ILE A 144 -4.87 9.76 4.98
CA ILE A 144 -3.89 9.93 3.92
C ILE A 144 -4.64 10.18 2.61
N SER A 145 -4.29 11.25 1.90
CA SER A 145 -4.86 11.55 0.59
C SER A 145 -4.26 10.67 -0.49
N GLU A 146 -4.97 10.50 -1.62
CA GLU A 146 -4.44 9.79 -2.79
C GLU A 146 -3.15 10.44 -3.33
N GLN A 147 -3.02 11.77 -3.20
CA GLN A 147 -1.80 12.48 -3.57
C GLN A 147 -0.62 12.12 -2.68
N GLU A 148 -0.83 11.98 -1.37
CA GLU A 148 0.23 11.56 -0.43
C GLU A 148 0.59 10.09 -0.64
N LEU A 149 -0.38 9.22 -0.93
CA LEU A 149 -0.14 7.82 -1.28
C LEU A 149 0.72 7.73 -2.55
N ASP A 150 0.37 8.48 -3.59
CA ASP A 150 1.16 8.53 -4.82
C ASP A 150 2.56 9.10 -4.59
N LEU A 151 2.69 10.17 -3.82
CA LEU A 151 3.97 10.78 -3.46
C LEU A 151 4.87 9.78 -2.71
N MET A 152 4.33 9.07 -1.72
CA MET A 152 5.05 7.99 -1.04
C MET A 152 5.50 6.90 -2.01
N ALA A 153 4.63 6.47 -2.92
CA ALA A 153 4.94 5.41 -3.86
C ALA A 153 6.02 5.82 -4.87
N ARG A 154 6.04 7.10 -5.31
CA ARG A 154 7.11 7.66 -6.14
C ARG A 154 8.43 7.68 -5.37
N LEU A 155 8.42 8.10 -4.11
CA LEU A 155 9.63 8.07 -3.27
C LEU A 155 10.14 6.63 -3.09
N VAL A 156 9.29 5.67 -2.75
CA VAL A 156 9.66 4.25 -2.62
C VAL A 156 10.21 3.68 -3.93
N THR A 157 9.65 4.09 -5.07
CA THR A 157 10.17 3.72 -6.39
C THR A 157 11.61 4.21 -6.58
N ALA A 158 11.87 5.46 -6.21
CA ALA A 158 13.16 6.11 -6.42
C ALA A 158 14.24 5.65 -5.42
N GLU A 159 13.87 5.38 -4.17
CA GLU A 159 14.78 4.96 -3.09
C GLU A 159 15.03 3.45 -3.09
N ALA A 160 14.00 2.66 -3.37
CA ALA A 160 14.01 1.21 -3.17
C ALA A 160 13.65 0.42 -4.43
N GLY A 161 13.76 1.02 -5.62
CA GLY A 161 13.37 0.37 -6.89
C GLY A 161 14.05 -0.98 -7.12
N GLY A 162 15.34 -1.09 -6.80
CA GLY A 162 16.15 -2.32 -6.90
C GLY A 162 16.09 -3.24 -5.68
N GLU A 163 15.36 -2.85 -4.62
CA GLU A 163 15.30 -3.64 -3.38
C GLU A 163 14.21 -4.72 -3.45
N PRO A 164 14.35 -5.80 -2.65
CA PRO A 164 13.27 -6.76 -2.45
C PRO A 164 11.98 -6.06 -1.98
N TYR A 165 10.82 -6.65 -2.26
CA TYR A 165 9.51 -6.09 -1.88
C TYR A 165 9.44 -5.69 -0.39
N ALA A 166 9.95 -6.54 0.51
CA ALA A 166 10.03 -6.21 1.94
C ALA A 166 10.86 -4.95 2.22
N GLY A 167 11.89 -4.66 1.42
CA GLY A 167 12.68 -3.42 1.52
C GLY A 167 11.88 -2.19 1.10
N LYS A 168 11.03 -2.31 0.07
CA LYS A 168 10.10 -1.26 -0.35
C LYS A 168 9.08 -0.94 0.76
N VAL A 169 8.48 -1.98 1.36
CA VAL A 169 7.58 -1.84 2.52
C VAL A 169 8.30 -1.16 3.69
N ALA A 170 9.54 -1.55 3.96
CA ALA A 170 10.34 -0.98 5.05
C ALA A 170 10.65 0.51 4.86
N VAL A 171 10.99 0.94 3.63
CA VAL A 171 11.19 2.37 3.32
C VAL A 171 9.89 3.17 3.51
N ALA A 172 8.75 2.66 3.06
CA ALA A 172 7.45 3.29 3.30
C ALA A 172 7.13 3.41 4.80
N LYS A 173 7.46 2.40 5.60
CA LYS A 173 7.30 2.44 7.06
C LYS A 173 8.14 3.51 7.73
N VAL A 174 9.37 3.76 7.26
CA VAL A 174 10.19 4.87 7.79
C VAL A 174 9.49 6.21 7.63
N ILE A 175 8.85 6.48 6.48
CA ILE A 175 8.10 7.72 6.26
C ILE A 175 6.96 7.84 7.28
N LEU A 176 6.14 6.80 7.42
CA LEU A 176 5.01 6.77 8.35
C LEU A 176 5.45 6.91 9.82
N ASN A 177 6.55 6.28 10.19
CA ASN A 177 7.10 6.36 11.54
C ASN A 177 7.62 7.77 11.85
N ARG A 178 8.24 8.45 10.87
CA ARG A 178 8.68 9.84 11.03
C ARG A 178 7.51 10.78 11.28
N VAL A 179 6.39 10.61 10.56
CA VAL A 179 5.15 11.39 10.79
C VAL A 179 4.68 11.29 12.23
N ASP A 180 4.85 10.15 12.88
CA ASP A 180 4.42 9.89 14.25
C ASP A 180 5.50 10.23 15.30
N ALA A 181 6.76 10.48 14.87
CA ALA A 181 7.90 10.65 15.77
C ALA A 181 8.12 12.10 16.15
N VAL A 182 8.46 12.32 17.43
CA VAL A 182 8.88 13.65 17.91
C VAL A 182 10.19 14.05 17.22
N GLY A 183 10.26 15.29 16.73
CA GLY A 183 11.44 15.83 16.06
C GLY A 183 11.43 15.68 14.53
N PHE A 184 10.35 15.11 13.97
CA PHE A 184 10.09 15.08 12.53
C PHE A 184 8.81 15.86 12.20
N PRO A 185 8.62 16.26 10.93
CA PRO A 185 7.36 16.83 10.46
C PRO A 185 6.20 15.83 10.66
N ASN A 186 4.99 16.36 10.84
CA ASN A 186 3.80 15.57 11.18
C ASN A 186 2.87 15.26 10.00
N THR A 187 3.32 15.53 8.77
CA THR A 187 2.62 15.13 7.53
C THR A 187 3.55 14.34 6.62
N ILE A 188 2.99 13.48 5.79
CA ILE A 188 3.75 12.69 4.80
C ILE A 188 4.50 13.63 3.85
N THR A 189 3.81 14.65 3.35
CA THR A 189 4.39 15.63 2.43
C THR A 189 5.58 16.34 3.06
N ASP A 190 5.44 16.84 4.28
CA ASP A 190 6.52 17.58 4.95
C ASP A 190 7.69 16.67 5.34
N VAL A 191 7.45 15.40 5.69
CA VAL A 191 8.52 14.41 5.92
C VAL A 191 9.30 14.14 4.63
N ILE A 192 8.61 14.01 3.48
CA ILE A 192 9.27 13.75 2.20
C ILE A 192 10.08 14.95 1.72
N TYR A 193 9.53 16.15 1.85
CA TYR A 193 10.16 17.41 1.45
C TYR A 193 10.91 18.11 2.62
N GLU A 194 11.26 17.37 3.68
CA GLU A 194 11.99 17.93 4.81
C GLU A 194 13.33 18.51 4.35
N PRO A 195 13.55 19.85 4.49
CA PRO A 195 14.80 20.45 4.10
C PRO A 195 15.89 20.15 5.14
N ILE A 196 17.06 19.80 4.66
CA ILE A 196 18.28 19.64 5.47
C ILE A 196 19.35 20.64 4.98
N LYS A 197 20.45 20.73 5.70
CA LYS A 197 21.52 21.72 5.41
C LYS A 197 21.97 21.74 3.93
N TYR A 198 21.94 20.60 3.23
CA TYR A 198 22.41 20.46 1.85
C TYR A 198 21.41 19.74 0.97
N GLY A 199 20.16 20.18 0.93
CA GLY A 199 19.10 19.61 0.10
C GLY A 199 17.90 19.12 0.91
N TYR A 200 17.46 17.91 0.64
CA TYR A 200 16.32 17.29 1.31
C TYR A 200 16.71 15.99 2.00
N ALA A 201 15.90 15.57 2.97
CA ALA A 201 16.12 14.34 3.73
C ALA A 201 16.15 13.07 2.85
N PHE A 202 15.50 13.14 1.70
CA PHE A 202 15.51 12.07 0.68
C PHE A 202 16.15 12.55 -0.62
N THR A 203 17.19 11.85 -1.06
CA THR A 203 17.95 12.20 -2.26
C THR A 203 17.10 12.36 -3.53
N PRO A 204 16.06 11.52 -3.79
CA PRO A 204 15.20 11.67 -4.97
C PRO A 204 14.46 13.01 -5.05
N VAL A 205 14.25 13.71 -3.95
CA VAL A 205 13.69 15.07 -3.96
C VAL A 205 14.71 16.07 -4.49
N THR A 206 15.98 15.88 -4.14
CA THR A 206 17.07 16.78 -4.58
C THR A 206 17.44 16.59 -6.04
N ASP A 207 17.43 15.34 -6.53
CA ASP A 207 17.87 14.99 -7.90
C ASP A 207 16.72 14.84 -8.91
N GLY A 208 15.47 15.08 -8.50
CA GLY A 208 14.29 15.07 -9.36
C GLY A 208 13.72 13.67 -9.66
N ARG A 209 14.29 12.58 -9.13
CA ARG A 209 13.73 11.24 -9.32
C ARG A 209 12.34 11.08 -8.68
N ILE A 210 11.99 11.92 -7.72
CA ILE A 210 10.67 11.96 -7.10
C ILE A 210 9.54 12.27 -8.10
N ASP A 211 9.86 12.92 -9.23
CA ASP A 211 8.88 13.29 -10.26
C ASP A 211 8.57 12.14 -11.23
N GLN A 212 9.31 11.04 -11.15
CA GLN A 212 9.03 9.85 -11.96
C GLN A 212 7.79 9.10 -11.45
N PRO A 213 6.96 8.53 -12.35
CA PRO A 213 5.79 7.77 -11.97
C PRO A 213 6.13 6.61 -11.03
N ALA A 214 5.25 6.39 -10.05
CA ALA A 214 5.37 5.26 -9.13
C ALA A 214 5.19 3.93 -9.85
N THR A 215 6.02 2.93 -9.51
CA THR A 215 5.77 1.56 -9.94
C THR A 215 4.58 0.97 -9.18
N ARG A 216 3.87 0.02 -9.83
CA ARG A 216 2.78 -0.72 -9.17
C ARG A 216 3.26 -1.41 -7.89
N GLU A 217 4.45 -2.02 -7.92
CA GLU A 217 5.02 -2.72 -6.76
C GLU A 217 5.29 -1.77 -5.59
N ALA A 218 5.79 -0.55 -5.87
CA ALA A 218 5.98 0.47 -4.83
C ALA A 218 4.65 0.96 -4.24
N ARG A 219 3.61 1.13 -5.07
CA ARG A 219 2.27 1.48 -4.59
C ARG A 219 1.71 0.39 -3.66
N MET A 220 1.80 -0.87 -4.04
CA MET A 220 1.40 -2.00 -3.19
C MET A 220 2.19 -2.04 -1.88
N ALA A 221 3.50 -1.76 -1.92
CA ALA A 221 4.34 -1.72 -0.72
C ALA A 221 3.96 -0.58 0.23
N VAL A 222 3.54 0.58 -0.29
CA VAL A 222 3.01 1.69 0.51
C VAL A 222 1.69 1.30 1.17
N GLU A 223 0.75 0.71 0.43
CA GLU A 223 -0.52 0.23 0.96
C GLU A 223 -0.31 -0.81 2.07
N GLU A 224 0.62 -1.76 1.89
CA GLU A 224 0.99 -2.71 2.93
C GLU A 224 1.62 -2.02 4.14
N ALA A 225 2.52 -1.05 3.94
CA ALA A 225 3.11 -0.30 5.03
C ALA A 225 2.05 0.45 5.85
N ILE A 226 1.06 1.06 5.19
CA ILE A 226 -0.07 1.72 5.84
C ILE A 226 -0.91 0.67 6.59
N SER A 227 -1.28 -0.44 5.95
CA SER A 227 -2.11 -1.49 6.56
C SER A 227 -1.46 -2.15 7.78
N THR A 228 -0.13 -2.16 7.83
CA THR A 228 0.66 -2.71 8.93
C THR A 228 1.31 -1.63 9.82
N LYS A 229 0.81 -0.39 9.77
CA LYS A 229 1.31 0.72 10.59
C LYS A 229 1.33 0.34 12.07
N GLY A 230 2.45 0.66 12.76
CA GLY A 230 2.65 0.33 14.17
C GLY A 230 2.88 -1.15 14.47
N ILE A 231 3.02 -2.02 13.46
CA ILE A 231 3.39 -3.42 13.65
C ILE A 231 4.88 -3.60 13.31
N ASN A 232 5.66 -4.06 14.30
CA ASN A 232 7.06 -4.48 14.15
C ASN A 232 7.99 -3.45 13.49
N SER A 233 7.77 -2.16 13.66
CA SER A 233 8.72 -1.15 13.18
C SER A 233 8.65 0.14 13.98
N ASP A 234 9.80 0.55 14.49
CA ASP A 234 10.07 1.88 15.05
C ASP A 234 11.27 2.52 14.31
N TRP A 235 11.45 2.15 13.05
CA TRP A 235 12.58 2.56 12.20
C TRP A 235 12.38 4.00 11.73
N LEU A 236 13.38 4.84 11.99
CA LEU A 236 13.35 6.26 11.61
C LEU A 236 14.35 6.59 10.51
N TYR A 237 15.31 5.68 10.28
CA TYR A 237 16.41 5.87 9.35
C TYR A 237 16.63 4.62 8.51
N PHE A 238 17.14 4.81 7.29
CA PHE A 238 17.73 3.74 6.49
C PHE A 238 18.90 4.28 5.67
N TYR A 239 19.81 3.40 5.31
CA TYR A 239 20.93 3.72 4.45
C TYR A 239 21.49 2.46 3.79
N ASN A 240 22.17 2.65 2.66
CA ASN A 240 22.93 1.57 2.03
C ASN A 240 24.39 1.68 2.51
N PRO A 241 24.94 0.70 3.25
CA PRO A 241 26.29 0.79 3.82
C PRO A 241 27.41 0.80 2.76
N LYS A 242 27.13 0.40 1.51
CA LYS A 242 28.09 0.40 0.41
C LYS A 242 28.25 1.77 -0.24
N THR A 243 27.22 2.63 -0.15
CA THR A 243 27.16 3.91 -0.85
C THR A 243 27.06 5.11 0.09
N SER A 244 26.63 4.91 1.34
CA SER A 244 26.49 5.97 2.31
C SER A 244 27.85 6.53 2.73
N THR A 245 27.99 7.85 2.64
CA THR A 245 29.15 8.62 3.13
C THR A 245 28.87 9.28 4.49
N ASP A 246 27.64 9.22 4.96
CA ASP A 246 27.23 9.82 6.24
C ASP A 246 27.64 8.91 7.41
N LYS A 247 28.68 9.36 8.14
CA LYS A 247 29.16 8.63 9.32
C LYS A 247 28.20 8.69 10.50
N TRP A 248 27.35 9.73 10.59
CA TRP A 248 26.40 9.85 11.68
C TRP A 248 25.34 8.74 11.61
N ILE A 249 24.82 8.44 10.41
CA ILE A 249 23.80 7.39 10.24
C ILE A 249 24.31 6.02 10.69
N THR A 250 25.60 5.74 10.50
CA THR A 250 26.20 4.46 10.90
C THR A 250 26.34 4.29 12.41
N THR A 251 26.17 5.37 13.20
CA THR A 251 26.18 5.33 14.68
C THR A 251 24.79 5.02 15.26
N ARG A 252 23.74 5.02 14.44
CA ARG A 252 22.38 4.73 14.89
C ARG A 252 22.22 3.24 15.22
N GLN A 253 21.29 2.93 16.13
CA GLN A 253 21.00 1.55 16.49
C GLN A 253 20.41 0.82 15.30
N THR A 254 21.14 -0.12 14.72
CA THR A 254 20.61 -1.00 13.68
C THR A 254 19.50 -1.90 14.22
N VAL A 255 18.36 -1.94 13.54
CA VAL A 255 17.21 -2.76 13.92
C VAL A 255 16.87 -3.83 12.89
N ALA A 256 17.21 -3.61 11.61
CA ALA A 256 17.02 -4.60 10.56
C ALA A 256 17.99 -4.38 9.40
N VAL A 257 18.24 -5.44 8.63
CA VAL A 257 18.90 -5.38 7.33
C VAL A 257 18.00 -6.09 6.33
N ILE A 258 17.56 -5.39 5.29
CA ILE A 258 16.67 -5.91 4.26
C ILE A 258 17.21 -5.48 2.90
N GLY A 259 17.58 -6.47 2.06
CA GLY A 259 18.26 -6.20 0.82
C GLY A 259 19.62 -5.51 1.04
N ASN A 260 19.84 -4.38 0.39
CA ASN A 260 21.04 -3.57 0.56
C ASN A 260 20.88 -2.48 1.63
N HIS A 261 19.71 -2.34 2.24
CA HIS A 261 19.43 -1.30 3.23
C HIS A 261 19.58 -1.80 4.67
N VAL A 262 20.24 -0.98 5.48
CA VAL A 262 20.26 -1.07 6.94
C VAL A 262 19.22 -0.09 7.47
N PHE A 263 18.29 -0.59 8.30
CA PHE A 263 17.27 0.20 8.99
C PHE A 263 17.69 0.44 10.43
N ALA A 264 17.48 1.66 10.92
CA ALA A 264 17.96 2.10 12.23
C ALA A 264 16.96 3.05 12.93
N LYS A 265 17.18 3.25 14.25
CA LYS A 265 16.47 4.20 15.09
C LYS A 265 17.41 5.04 15.96
#